data_b769605ef330c9fbf53c793e2f4e6541
#
_entry.id   b769605ef330c9fbf53c793e2f4e6541
#
_cell.length_a   1.000
_cell.length_b   1.000
_cell.length_c   1.000
_cell.angle_alpha   90.00
_cell.angle_beta   90.00
_cell.angle_gamma   90.00
#
_symmetry.space_group_name_H-M   'P 1'
#
loop_
_entity.id
_entity.type
_entity.pdbx_description
1 polymer ?
#
loop_
_entity_poly.entity_id
_entity_poly.type
_entity_poly.pdbx_seq_one_letter_code
_entity_poly.pdbx_strand_id
1 'polypeptide(L)'
;MSSELVIDVKADEIVIALLREKKLIELTKEKTSMQFAVGDIYLGKVKKIMPGLNAAFVNVGYEKDAFLHYLDLSPQFHSLDSYIKQCIARKGMPVSKLKLEPEIPKNGKIADILTVGQWVAVQVAKEPISTKGPRLTSELSIAGRNLVLMPFADKVSVSQKIKSPEERKRLKRLIESIKPKNYGVIVRTVAEGKKVAVFDSELKELVERFETAFKHIREIEPPKLILGEIDRTSAILRDILNPSFENVYVNDITLSKEIRHFLTTIAPEKQDIVKYVSPEIPILDHFGVDKQIKSSLGKTVSFKNGAYLIIEHTEAFHVIDVNSGNRTKLGDDQETNALEVNLAAAEEVARQLQLRDMGLSSLILSICKRRKIARNCSIK
;
A
#
# COMPACT_ATOMS: atom_id res chain seq x y z
N MET A 1 3.69 22.59 -3.95
CA MET A 1 3.79 21.48 -4.92
C MET A 1 2.39 20.93 -5.12
N SER A 2 1.83 21.08 -6.31
CA SER A 2 0.50 20.55 -6.64
C SER A 2 0.60 19.09 -7.06
N SER A 3 -0.36 18.28 -6.62
CA SER A 3 -0.49 16.87 -7.00
C SER A 3 -1.85 16.65 -7.68
N GLU A 4 -1.85 15.87 -8.74
CA GLU A 4 -3.04 15.54 -9.52
C GLU A 4 -3.07 14.03 -9.74
N LEU A 5 -4.26 13.45 -9.75
CA LEU A 5 -4.48 12.05 -10.10
C LEU A 5 -5.27 11.98 -11.40
N VAL A 6 -4.81 11.18 -12.34
CA VAL A 6 -5.48 10.92 -13.62
C VAL A 6 -5.83 9.44 -13.68
N ILE A 7 -7.11 9.13 -13.80
CA ILE A 7 -7.64 7.77 -13.78
C ILE A 7 -8.32 7.50 -15.11
N ASP A 8 -7.76 6.56 -15.86
CA ASP A 8 -8.27 6.08 -17.14
C ASP A 8 -8.90 4.69 -16.96
N VAL A 9 -10.23 4.65 -17.05
CA VAL A 9 -11.00 3.41 -16.94
C VAL A 9 -11.26 2.86 -18.33
N LYS A 10 -10.78 1.67 -18.59
CA LYS A 10 -11.02 0.88 -19.79
C LYS A 10 -11.79 -0.39 -19.46
N ALA A 11 -12.25 -1.11 -20.46
CA ALA A 11 -13.05 -2.32 -20.27
C ALA A 11 -12.33 -3.37 -19.39
N ASP A 12 -11.03 -3.56 -19.60
CA ASP A 12 -10.25 -4.64 -18.96
C ASP A 12 -9.24 -4.13 -17.94
N GLU A 13 -8.92 -2.83 -17.93
CA GLU A 13 -7.91 -2.26 -17.06
C GLU A 13 -8.27 -0.85 -16.57
N ILE A 14 -7.80 -0.50 -15.39
CA ILE A 14 -7.79 0.86 -14.86
C ILE A 14 -6.33 1.32 -14.77
N VAL A 15 -6.04 2.45 -15.40
CA VAL A 15 -4.71 3.08 -15.33
C VAL A 15 -4.78 4.30 -14.43
N ILE A 16 -3.96 4.32 -13.39
CA ILE A 16 -3.90 5.39 -12.40
C ILE A 16 -2.54 6.05 -12.50
N ALA A 17 -2.52 7.32 -12.90
CA ALA A 17 -1.30 8.12 -13.01
C ALA A 17 -1.28 9.22 -11.95
N LEU A 18 -0.24 9.22 -11.11
CA LEU A 18 0.03 10.28 -10.15
C LEU A 18 0.97 11.31 -10.78
N LEU A 19 0.50 12.53 -10.89
CA LEU A 19 1.28 13.66 -11.37
C LEU A 19 1.64 14.59 -10.21
N ARG A 20 2.88 15.09 -10.19
CA ARG A 20 3.33 16.17 -9.31
C ARG A 20 3.93 17.26 -10.15
N GLU A 21 3.35 18.47 -10.07
CA GLU A 21 3.73 19.58 -10.94
C GLU A 21 3.72 19.17 -12.42
N LYS A 22 2.68 18.43 -12.82
CA LYS A 22 2.48 17.85 -14.17
C LYS A 22 3.53 16.82 -14.61
N LYS A 23 4.43 16.39 -13.72
CA LYS A 23 5.38 15.29 -13.99
C LYS A 23 4.82 13.98 -13.47
N LEU A 24 4.89 12.95 -14.30
CA LEU A 24 4.50 11.60 -13.93
C LEU A 24 5.47 11.04 -12.89
N ILE A 25 4.94 10.71 -11.70
CA ILE A 25 5.69 10.19 -10.56
C ILE A 25 5.43 8.70 -10.36
N GLU A 26 4.18 8.28 -10.57
CA GLU A 26 3.77 6.89 -10.38
C GLU A 26 2.71 6.53 -11.41
N LEU A 27 2.80 5.30 -11.91
CA LEU A 27 1.84 4.74 -12.85
C LEU A 27 1.46 3.35 -12.37
N THR A 28 0.19 3.16 -12.06
CA THR A 28 -0.37 1.89 -11.67
C THR A 28 -1.34 1.41 -12.74
N LYS A 29 -1.25 0.15 -13.12
CA LYS A 29 -2.19 -0.51 -14.04
C LYS A 29 -2.82 -1.68 -13.34
N GLU A 30 -4.13 -1.76 -13.40
CA GLU A 30 -4.91 -2.79 -12.73
C GLU A 30 -5.94 -3.39 -13.66
N LYS A 31 -6.18 -4.68 -13.50
CA LYS A 31 -7.31 -5.32 -14.16
C LYS A 31 -8.59 -4.96 -13.42
N THR A 32 -9.65 -4.65 -14.15
CA THR A 32 -10.97 -4.30 -13.61
C THR A 32 -11.57 -5.39 -12.72
N SER A 33 -11.15 -6.65 -12.89
CA SER A 33 -11.62 -7.82 -12.13
C SER A 33 -10.56 -8.35 -11.15
N MET A 34 -9.88 -7.50 -10.38
CA MET A 34 -8.94 -8.01 -9.38
C MET A 34 -9.66 -8.65 -8.20
N GLN A 35 -9.56 -9.97 -8.15
CA GLN A 35 -9.81 -10.75 -6.95
C GLN A 35 -8.46 -11.03 -6.27
N PHE A 36 -8.45 -11.17 -4.94
CA PHE A 36 -7.26 -11.46 -4.13
C PHE A 36 -6.29 -10.29 -4.01
N ALA A 37 -6.84 -9.06 -3.89
CA ALA A 37 -6.05 -7.87 -3.59
C ALA A 37 -5.43 -7.94 -2.19
N VAL A 38 -4.27 -7.28 -2.01
CA VAL A 38 -3.67 -7.13 -0.67
C VAL A 38 -4.67 -6.45 0.26
N GLY A 39 -4.92 -7.07 1.42
CA GLY A 39 -5.90 -6.60 2.39
C GLY A 39 -7.21 -7.39 2.40
N ASP A 40 -7.55 -8.08 1.32
CA ASP A 40 -8.75 -8.95 1.26
C ASP A 40 -8.68 -10.05 2.32
N ILE A 41 -9.77 -10.22 3.07
CA ILE A 41 -9.91 -11.26 4.10
C ILE A 41 -10.83 -12.36 3.59
N TYR A 42 -10.32 -13.57 3.54
CA TYR A 42 -11.04 -14.76 3.09
C TYR A 42 -11.31 -15.74 4.25
N LEU A 43 -12.44 -16.42 4.20
CA LEU A 43 -12.61 -17.69 4.88
C LEU A 43 -12.08 -18.77 3.95
N GLY A 44 -10.91 -19.30 4.27
CA GLY A 44 -10.25 -20.34 3.49
C GLY A 44 -10.33 -21.71 4.16
N LYS A 45 -9.97 -22.74 3.41
CA LYS A 45 -9.89 -24.12 3.89
C LYS A 45 -8.47 -24.65 3.75
N VAL A 46 -7.87 -25.13 4.83
CA VAL A 46 -6.53 -25.75 4.82
C VAL A 46 -6.57 -27.01 3.96
N LYS A 47 -5.82 -27.04 2.87
CA LYS A 47 -5.74 -28.19 1.96
C LYS A 47 -4.59 -29.14 2.30
N LYS A 48 -3.43 -28.58 2.62
CA LYS A 48 -2.22 -29.37 2.85
C LYS A 48 -1.31 -28.68 3.85
N ILE A 49 -0.68 -29.45 4.72
CA ILE A 49 0.38 -28.98 5.62
C ILE A 49 1.72 -29.49 5.09
N MET A 50 2.72 -28.63 5.09
CA MET A 50 4.09 -28.90 4.62
C MET A 50 5.07 -28.69 5.78
N PRO A 51 5.32 -29.72 6.63
CA PRO A 51 6.18 -29.57 7.80
C PRO A 51 7.61 -29.11 7.45
N GLY A 52 8.17 -29.56 6.33
CA GLY A 52 9.50 -29.20 5.88
C GLY A 52 9.66 -27.71 5.50
N LEU A 53 8.56 -27.02 5.19
CA LEU A 53 8.54 -25.58 4.93
C LEU A 53 7.97 -24.79 6.12
N ASN A 54 7.53 -25.48 7.18
CA ASN A 54 6.76 -24.90 8.28
C ASN A 54 5.58 -24.04 7.80
N ALA A 55 4.84 -24.52 6.80
CA ALA A 55 3.80 -23.79 6.09
C ALA A 55 2.59 -24.66 5.77
N ALA A 56 1.47 -24.04 5.44
CA ALA A 56 0.26 -24.66 4.94
C ALA A 56 -0.16 -24.07 3.60
N PHE A 57 -0.80 -24.88 2.78
CA PHE A 57 -1.51 -24.43 1.60
C PHE A 57 -3.01 -24.33 1.91
N VAL A 58 -3.58 -23.17 1.62
CA VAL A 58 -4.97 -22.81 1.93
C VAL A 58 -5.70 -22.51 0.62
N ASN A 59 -6.86 -23.15 0.45
CA ASN A 59 -7.78 -22.79 -0.62
C ASN A 59 -8.55 -21.54 -0.22
N VAL A 60 -8.38 -20.46 -0.97
CA VAL A 60 -9.11 -19.20 -0.83
C VAL A 60 -10.01 -18.89 -2.04
N GLY A 61 -10.14 -19.87 -2.97
CA GLY A 61 -10.92 -19.72 -4.21
C GLY A 61 -10.11 -19.28 -5.43
N TYR A 62 -8.81 -19.05 -5.27
CA TYR A 62 -7.90 -18.83 -6.39
C TYR A 62 -7.53 -20.16 -7.06
N GLU A 63 -7.17 -20.13 -8.36
CA GLU A 63 -6.79 -21.35 -9.12
C GLU A 63 -5.60 -22.12 -8.53
N LYS A 64 -4.68 -21.41 -7.87
CA LYS A 64 -3.56 -21.97 -7.12
C LYS A 64 -3.76 -21.79 -5.64
N ASP A 65 -3.45 -22.84 -4.86
CA ASP A 65 -3.55 -22.75 -3.41
C ASP A 65 -2.64 -21.66 -2.84
N ALA A 66 -3.16 -20.90 -1.90
CA ALA A 66 -2.46 -19.81 -1.26
C ALA A 66 -1.49 -20.30 -0.18
N PHE A 67 -0.39 -19.60 0.01
CA PHE A 67 0.69 -19.97 0.91
C PHE A 67 0.59 -19.24 2.26
N LEU A 68 0.55 -19.99 3.36
CA LEU A 68 0.52 -19.49 4.73
C LEU A 68 1.69 -20.08 5.52
N HIS A 69 2.68 -19.27 5.84
CA HIS A 69 3.84 -19.69 6.64
C HIS A 69 3.56 -19.54 8.13
N TYR A 70 4.22 -20.33 8.99
CA TYR A 70 4.08 -20.25 10.45
C TYR A 70 4.30 -18.82 10.99
N LEU A 71 5.32 -18.12 10.50
CA LEU A 71 5.64 -16.74 10.92
C LEU A 71 4.61 -15.69 10.44
N ASP A 72 3.72 -16.07 9.54
CA ASP A 72 2.61 -15.22 9.10
C ASP A 72 1.32 -15.49 9.91
N LEU A 73 1.37 -16.41 10.89
CA LEU A 73 0.28 -16.60 11.84
C LEU A 73 0.29 -15.48 12.88
N SER A 74 -0.91 -15.00 13.22
CA SER A 74 -1.08 -14.09 14.35
C SER A 74 -0.65 -14.76 15.67
N PRO A 75 0.02 -14.05 16.57
CA PRO A 75 0.24 -14.55 17.95
C PRO A 75 -1.06 -15.00 18.60
N GLN A 76 -2.18 -14.34 18.29
CA GLN A 76 -3.51 -14.64 18.80
C GLN A 76 -4.33 -15.57 17.89
N PHE A 77 -3.67 -16.48 17.16
CA PHE A 77 -4.34 -17.37 16.21
C PHE A 77 -5.45 -18.21 16.86
N HIS A 78 -5.24 -18.73 18.07
CA HIS A 78 -6.26 -19.49 18.78
C HIS A 78 -7.50 -18.67 19.11
N SER A 79 -7.32 -17.40 19.48
CA SER A 79 -8.42 -16.46 19.73
C SER A 79 -9.23 -16.18 18.45
N LEU A 80 -8.56 -16.01 17.32
CA LEU A 80 -9.19 -15.83 16.00
C LEU A 80 -9.98 -17.10 15.59
N ASP A 81 -9.38 -18.28 15.72
CA ASP A 81 -10.02 -19.56 15.39
C ASP A 81 -11.26 -19.81 16.29
N SER A 82 -11.13 -19.55 17.59
CA SER A 82 -12.25 -19.62 18.54
C SER A 82 -13.37 -18.64 18.17
N TYR A 83 -13.03 -17.41 17.80
CA TYR A 83 -13.99 -16.41 17.36
C TYR A 83 -14.74 -16.83 16.09
N ILE A 84 -14.05 -17.36 15.08
CA ILE A 84 -14.67 -17.89 13.86
C ILE A 84 -15.68 -18.99 14.19
N LYS A 85 -15.28 -19.97 15.03
CA LYS A 85 -16.17 -21.06 15.47
C LYS A 85 -17.41 -20.55 16.19
N GLN A 86 -17.26 -19.51 17.03
CA GLN A 86 -18.40 -18.89 17.72
C GLN A 86 -19.32 -18.15 16.74
N CYS A 87 -18.79 -17.43 15.75
CA CYS A 87 -19.58 -16.75 14.72
C CYS A 87 -20.39 -17.78 13.90
N ILE A 88 -19.78 -18.89 13.49
CA ILE A 88 -20.45 -19.97 12.76
C ILE A 88 -21.57 -20.58 13.63
N ALA A 89 -21.33 -20.81 14.92
CA ALA A 89 -22.29 -21.39 15.87
C ALA A 89 -23.39 -20.38 16.34
N ARG A 90 -23.50 -19.19 15.74
CA ARG A 90 -24.43 -18.12 16.14
C ARG A 90 -24.24 -17.59 17.58
N LYS A 91 -23.10 -17.81 18.17
CA LYS A 91 -22.73 -17.32 19.50
C LYS A 91 -21.73 -16.18 19.44
N GLY A 92 -21.58 -15.56 18.26
CA GLY A 92 -20.65 -14.48 18.05
C GLY A 92 -20.96 -13.29 18.97
N MET A 93 -19.93 -12.86 19.67
CA MET A 93 -19.95 -11.68 20.52
C MET A 93 -18.94 -10.65 19.96
N PRO A 94 -19.05 -9.37 20.31
CA PRO A 94 -18.03 -8.40 19.97
C PRO A 94 -16.64 -8.84 20.43
N VAL A 95 -15.60 -8.61 19.60
CA VAL A 95 -14.22 -8.99 19.94
C VAL A 95 -13.77 -8.36 21.26
N SER A 96 -14.28 -7.18 21.59
CA SER A 96 -13.99 -6.48 22.86
C SER A 96 -14.44 -7.28 24.13
N LYS A 97 -15.40 -8.18 23.99
CA LYS A 97 -15.91 -9.04 25.06
C LYS A 97 -15.28 -10.44 25.08
N LEU A 98 -14.50 -10.77 24.06
CA LEU A 98 -13.86 -12.09 23.98
C LEU A 98 -12.75 -12.22 25.05
N LYS A 99 -12.65 -13.40 25.66
CA LYS A 99 -11.49 -13.77 26.44
C LYS A 99 -10.42 -14.30 25.48
N LEU A 100 -9.30 -13.62 25.38
CA LEU A 100 -8.23 -14.06 24.52
C LEU A 100 -7.57 -15.33 25.04
N GLU A 101 -7.25 -16.25 24.12
CA GLU A 101 -6.49 -17.44 24.37
C GLU A 101 -4.98 -17.12 24.50
N PRO A 102 -4.16 -18.01 25.07
CA PRO A 102 -2.72 -17.84 25.08
C PRO A 102 -2.13 -17.66 23.68
N GLU A 103 -1.09 -16.87 23.59
CA GLU A 103 -0.38 -16.66 22.33
C GLU A 103 0.33 -17.93 21.87
N ILE A 104 0.37 -18.16 20.56
CA ILE A 104 1.17 -19.24 19.97
C ILE A 104 2.67 -18.94 20.14
N PRO A 105 3.53 -19.96 20.33
CA PRO A 105 4.96 -19.77 20.45
C PRO A 105 5.58 -19.11 19.21
N LYS A 106 6.55 -18.22 19.36
CA LYS A 106 7.23 -17.60 18.20
C LYS A 106 7.93 -18.61 17.28
N ASN A 107 8.48 -19.67 17.85
CA ASN A 107 9.23 -20.72 17.15
C ASN A 107 8.48 -22.07 17.22
N GLY A 108 7.22 -22.09 16.80
CA GLY A 108 6.39 -23.29 16.77
C GLY A 108 6.40 -23.99 15.40
N LYS A 109 5.60 -25.04 15.31
CA LYS A 109 5.37 -25.79 14.07
C LYS A 109 3.95 -25.56 13.58
N ILE A 110 3.79 -25.35 12.28
CA ILE A 110 2.48 -25.15 11.65
C ILE A 110 1.54 -26.33 11.88
N ALA A 111 2.09 -27.56 11.93
CA ALA A 111 1.32 -28.78 12.14
C ALA A 111 0.73 -28.90 13.55
N ASP A 112 1.27 -28.17 14.54
CA ASP A 112 0.73 -28.15 15.91
C ASP A 112 -0.46 -27.17 16.02
N ILE A 113 -0.60 -26.26 15.06
CA ILE A 113 -1.60 -25.19 15.09
C ILE A 113 -2.75 -25.44 14.09
N LEU A 114 -2.43 -25.96 12.89
CA LEU A 114 -3.40 -26.16 11.83
C LEU A 114 -3.62 -27.64 11.52
N THR A 115 -4.86 -27.96 11.14
CA THR A 115 -5.23 -29.28 10.64
C THR A 115 -5.78 -29.21 9.22
N VAL A 116 -5.58 -30.27 8.43
CA VAL A 116 -6.15 -30.36 7.09
C VAL A 116 -7.68 -30.35 7.17
N GLY A 117 -8.31 -29.57 6.33
CA GLY A 117 -9.77 -29.38 6.31
C GLY A 117 -10.30 -28.28 7.24
N GLN A 118 -9.45 -27.71 8.11
CA GLN A 118 -9.82 -26.61 9.00
C GLN A 118 -10.18 -25.35 8.21
N TRP A 119 -11.21 -24.64 8.67
CA TRP A 119 -11.55 -23.31 8.18
C TRP A 119 -10.72 -22.26 8.91
N VAL A 120 -10.15 -21.34 8.16
CA VAL A 120 -9.28 -20.29 8.69
C VAL A 120 -9.63 -18.93 8.07
N ALA A 121 -9.73 -17.90 8.89
CA ALA A 121 -9.76 -16.53 8.36
C ALA A 121 -8.32 -16.07 8.08
N VAL A 122 -8.08 -15.67 6.85
CA VAL A 122 -6.76 -15.27 6.37
C VAL A 122 -6.86 -14.03 5.50
N GLN A 123 -5.84 -13.21 5.56
CA GLN A 123 -5.73 -11.98 4.77
C GLN A 123 -4.65 -12.12 3.72
N VAL A 124 -4.90 -11.59 2.53
CA VAL A 124 -3.90 -11.54 1.46
C VAL A 124 -2.81 -10.55 1.85
N ALA A 125 -1.59 -11.04 2.06
CA ALA A 125 -0.42 -10.23 2.36
C ALA A 125 0.38 -9.87 1.10
N LYS A 126 0.33 -10.73 0.06
CA LYS A 126 0.88 -10.47 -1.27
C LYS A 126 -0.03 -11.10 -2.31
N GLU A 127 -0.27 -10.36 -3.37
CA GLU A 127 -1.04 -10.80 -4.53
C GLU A 127 -0.39 -12.01 -5.23
N PRO A 128 -1.19 -12.82 -5.95
CA PRO A 128 -0.64 -13.91 -6.73
C PRO A 128 0.28 -13.38 -7.83
N ILE A 129 1.42 -14.01 -8.02
CA ILE A 129 2.41 -13.62 -9.04
C ILE A 129 2.73 -14.81 -9.93
N SER A 130 2.57 -14.63 -11.24
CA SER A 130 2.88 -15.66 -12.25
C SER A 130 2.18 -16.99 -11.93
N THR A 131 2.94 -18.04 -11.65
CA THR A 131 2.44 -19.39 -11.37
C THR A 131 2.17 -19.67 -9.89
N LYS A 132 2.37 -18.68 -9.00
CA LYS A 132 2.23 -18.85 -7.54
C LYS A 132 0.92 -18.24 -7.05
N GLY A 133 0.25 -18.94 -6.15
CA GLY A 133 -0.90 -18.42 -5.42
C GLY A 133 -0.53 -17.27 -4.46
N PRO A 134 -1.53 -16.57 -3.91
CA PRO A 134 -1.31 -15.46 -3.00
C PRO A 134 -0.59 -15.90 -1.72
N ARG A 135 0.19 -15.00 -1.11
CA ARG A 135 0.71 -15.19 0.25
C ARG A 135 -0.27 -14.64 1.26
N LEU A 136 -0.52 -15.41 2.29
CA LEU A 136 -1.49 -15.11 3.33
C LEU A 136 -0.84 -14.79 4.66
N THR A 137 -1.59 -14.09 5.51
CA THR A 137 -1.34 -13.92 6.94
C THR A 137 -2.64 -14.15 7.71
N SER A 138 -2.56 -14.61 8.95
CA SER A 138 -3.70 -14.60 9.87
C SER A 138 -3.65 -13.42 10.85
N GLU A 139 -2.66 -12.56 10.78
CA GLU A 139 -2.64 -11.28 11.48
C GLU A 139 -3.49 -10.26 10.72
N LEU A 140 -4.79 -10.24 11.04
CA LEU A 140 -5.77 -9.43 10.35
C LEU A 140 -5.57 -7.95 10.66
N SER A 141 -5.73 -7.12 9.63
CA SER A 141 -5.66 -5.67 9.75
C SER A 141 -6.67 -4.99 8.83
N ILE A 142 -7.26 -3.88 9.28
CA ILE A 142 -8.17 -3.08 8.47
C ILE A 142 -7.62 -1.67 8.40
N ALA A 143 -7.23 -1.28 7.20
CA ALA A 143 -6.63 0.02 6.98
C ALA A 143 -7.69 1.11 6.85
N GLY A 144 -7.63 2.10 7.75
CA GLY A 144 -8.28 3.39 7.62
C GLY A 144 -7.33 4.45 7.09
N ARG A 145 -7.77 5.71 7.09
CA ARG A 145 -6.95 6.85 6.67
C ARG A 145 -5.88 7.20 7.69
N ASN A 146 -6.29 7.40 8.95
CA ASN A 146 -5.41 7.81 10.04
C ASN A 146 -4.94 6.64 10.87
N LEU A 147 -5.71 5.56 10.91
CA LEU A 147 -5.52 4.41 11.77
C LEU A 147 -5.50 3.11 10.96
N VAL A 148 -4.80 2.08 11.48
CA VAL A 148 -4.97 0.70 11.06
C VAL A 148 -5.45 -0.07 12.28
N LEU A 149 -6.61 -0.70 12.17
CA LEU A 149 -7.20 -1.53 13.21
C LEU A 149 -6.64 -2.95 13.13
N MET A 150 -6.23 -3.51 14.27
CA MET A 150 -5.73 -4.88 14.39
C MET A 150 -6.59 -5.65 15.39
N PRO A 151 -7.57 -6.44 14.92
CA PRO A 151 -8.36 -7.29 15.83
C PRO A 151 -7.50 -8.32 16.56
N PHE A 152 -7.89 -8.69 17.76
CA PHE A 152 -7.20 -9.65 18.64
C PHE A 152 -5.81 -9.19 19.12
N ALA A 153 -5.50 -7.91 18.99
CA ALA A 153 -4.30 -7.30 19.52
C ALA A 153 -4.66 -6.29 20.63
N ASP A 154 -3.67 -5.81 21.38
CA ASP A 154 -3.92 -4.77 22.39
C ASP A 154 -2.94 -3.61 22.30
N LYS A 155 -1.92 -3.74 21.46
CA LYS A 155 -0.82 -2.78 21.34
C LYS A 155 -1.23 -1.56 20.51
N VAL A 156 -0.89 -0.37 20.99
CA VAL A 156 -0.93 0.87 20.20
C VAL A 156 0.47 1.20 19.71
N SER A 157 0.63 1.33 18.41
CA SER A 157 1.87 1.72 17.74
C SER A 157 1.67 3.03 16.97
N VAL A 158 2.69 3.87 16.89
CA VAL A 158 2.67 5.13 16.13
C VAL A 158 3.75 5.11 15.08
N SER A 159 3.44 5.53 13.87
CA SER A 159 4.36 5.58 12.75
C SER A 159 5.68 6.26 13.13
N GLN A 160 6.81 5.62 12.81
CA GLN A 160 8.14 6.18 13.05
C GLN A 160 8.45 7.38 12.15
N LYS A 161 7.68 7.57 11.07
CA LYS A 161 7.80 8.74 10.18
C LYS A 161 7.34 10.03 10.82
N ILE A 162 6.55 9.98 11.92
CA ILE A 162 6.25 11.15 12.76
C ILE A 162 7.49 11.47 13.59
N LYS A 163 8.16 12.56 13.26
CA LYS A 163 9.46 12.91 13.82
C LYS A 163 9.39 13.43 15.25
N SER A 164 8.31 14.16 15.62
CA SER A 164 8.15 14.72 16.96
C SER A 164 7.85 13.63 18.01
N PRO A 165 8.75 13.43 19.01
CA PRO A 165 8.50 12.47 20.09
C PRO A 165 7.29 12.84 20.95
N GLU A 166 7.03 14.15 21.12
CA GLU A 166 5.91 14.68 21.89
C GLU A 166 4.60 14.34 21.21
N GLU A 167 4.51 14.56 19.90
CA GLU A 167 3.34 14.22 19.10
C GLU A 167 3.09 12.71 19.09
N ARG A 168 4.13 11.89 18.97
CA ARG A 168 4.00 10.44 19.09
C ARG A 168 3.44 10.00 20.44
N LYS A 169 3.89 10.61 21.55
CA LYS A 169 3.36 10.34 22.89
C LYS A 169 1.91 10.81 23.01
N ARG A 170 1.58 11.99 22.46
CA ARG A 170 0.21 12.54 22.45
C ARG A 170 -0.75 11.59 21.72
N LEU A 171 -0.42 11.23 20.48
CA LEU A 171 -1.22 10.32 19.66
C LEU A 171 -1.42 8.97 20.33
N LYS A 172 -0.34 8.39 20.87
CA LYS A 172 -0.41 7.12 21.58
C LYS A 172 -1.39 7.15 22.74
N ARG A 173 -1.29 8.16 23.63
CA ARG A 173 -2.20 8.34 24.78
C ARG A 173 -3.65 8.55 24.35
N LEU A 174 -3.89 9.35 23.30
CA LEU A 174 -5.24 9.56 22.78
C LEU A 174 -5.87 8.26 22.31
N ILE A 175 -5.15 7.47 21.52
CA ILE A 175 -5.68 6.21 21.01
C ILE A 175 -5.84 5.17 22.14
N GLU A 176 -4.91 5.09 23.08
CA GLU A 176 -5.05 4.23 24.26
C GLU A 176 -6.30 4.53 25.09
N SER A 177 -6.75 5.80 25.12
CA SER A 177 -7.94 6.21 25.87
C SER A 177 -9.28 5.89 25.18
N ILE A 178 -9.29 5.71 23.86
CA ILE A 178 -10.53 5.50 23.09
C ILE A 178 -10.65 4.10 22.46
N LYS A 179 -9.53 3.36 22.32
CA LYS A 179 -9.56 2.06 21.68
C LYS A 179 -10.38 1.04 22.47
N PRO A 180 -11.20 0.21 21.83
CA PRO A 180 -11.85 -0.90 22.50
C PRO A 180 -10.84 -1.96 22.96
N LYS A 181 -11.20 -2.74 23.95
CA LYS A 181 -10.42 -3.90 24.41
C LYS A 181 -10.25 -4.93 23.29
N ASN A 182 -9.11 -5.62 23.25
CA ASN A 182 -8.77 -6.64 22.25
C ASN A 182 -8.63 -6.11 20.82
N TYR A 183 -8.48 -4.82 20.67
CA TYR A 183 -8.11 -4.19 19.40
C TYR A 183 -6.80 -3.43 19.56
N GLY A 184 -5.82 -3.77 18.73
CA GLY A 184 -4.62 -2.98 18.54
C GLY A 184 -4.84 -1.91 17.49
N VAL A 185 -4.03 -0.86 17.54
CA VAL A 185 -4.13 0.26 16.58
C VAL A 185 -2.73 0.72 16.17
N ILE A 186 -2.53 0.88 14.86
CA ILE A 186 -1.35 1.56 14.32
C ILE A 186 -1.77 2.94 13.85
N VAL A 187 -1.16 3.98 14.40
CA VAL A 187 -1.39 5.36 14.01
C VAL A 187 -0.51 5.71 12.82
N ARG A 188 -1.14 6.14 11.72
CA ARG A 188 -0.45 6.49 10.47
C ARG A 188 0.09 7.92 10.52
N THR A 189 0.98 8.27 9.59
CA THR A 189 1.63 9.59 9.53
C THR A 189 0.64 10.73 9.31
N VAL A 190 -0.43 10.50 8.54
CA VAL A 190 -1.48 11.50 8.26
C VAL A 190 -2.33 11.88 9.49
N ALA A 191 -2.18 11.15 10.60
CA ALA A 191 -2.82 11.45 11.88
C ALA A 191 -2.16 12.62 12.64
N GLU A 192 -0.97 13.05 12.21
CA GLU A 192 -0.24 14.14 12.85
C GLU A 192 -1.09 15.41 12.94
N GLY A 193 -1.17 16.02 14.13
CA GLY A 193 -1.95 17.23 14.40
C GLY A 193 -3.47 17.05 14.45
N LYS A 194 -4.02 15.86 14.18
CA LYS A 194 -5.47 15.63 14.20
C LYS A 194 -6.04 15.59 15.63
N LYS A 195 -7.34 15.90 15.71
CA LYS A 195 -8.11 15.91 16.98
C LYS A 195 -8.65 14.51 17.28
N VAL A 196 -8.91 14.22 18.56
CA VAL A 196 -9.42 12.92 19.03
C VAL A 196 -10.74 12.50 18.38
N ALA A 197 -11.64 13.45 18.11
CA ALA A 197 -12.93 13.16 17.48
C ALA A 197 -12.79 12.47 16.10
N VAL A 198 -11.75 12.81 15.32
CA VAL A 198 -11.48 12.16 14.02
C VAL A 198 -11.12 10.71 14.23
N PHE A 199 -10.29 10.41 15.24
CA PHE A 199 -9.89 9.05 15.55
C PHE A 199 -11.01 8.20 16.14
N ASP A 200 -11.84 8.77 16.99
CA ASP A 200 -12.99 8.09 17.59
C ASP A 200 -14.01 7.66 16.53
N SER A 201 -14.33 8.56 15.60
CA SER A 201 -15.23 8.27 14.49
C SER A 201 -14.67 7.16 13.59
N GLU A 202 -13.41 7.30 13.15
CA GLU A 202 -12.77 6.30 12.26
C GLU A 202 -12.62 4.95 12.96
N LEU A 203 -12.27 4.94 14.25
CA LEU A 203 -12.12 3.70 15.01
C LEU A 203 -13.44 2.93 15.14
N LYS A 204 -14.56 3.64 15.40
CA LYS A 204 -15.89 3.04 15.44
C LYS A 204 -16.30 2.44 14.10
N GLU A 205 -16.06 3.16 13.02
CA GLU A 205 -16.33 2.67 11.64
C GLU A 205 -15.54 1.41 11.33
N LEU A 206 -14.22 1.40 11.62
CA LEU A 206 -13.37 0.23 11.35
C LEU A 206 -13.79 -0.99 12.17
N VAL A 207 -14.15 -0.80 13.44
CA VAL A 207 -14.66 -1.88 14.32
C VAL A 207 -15.99 -2.41 13.79
N GLU A 208 -16.93 -1.53 13.44
CA GLU A 208 -18.23 -1.91 12.90
C GLU A 208 -18.10 -2.68 11.57
N ARG A 209 -17.22 -2.22 10.68
CA ARG A 209 -16.93 -2.88 9.42
C ARG A 209 -16.42 -4.30 9.64
N PHE A 210 -15.47 -4.50 10.58
CA PHE A 210 -14.96 -5.82 10.93
C PHE A 210 -16.06 -6.70 11.52
N GLU A 211 -16.73 -6.25 12.58
CA GLU A 211 -17.72 -7.06 13.29
C GLU A 211 -18.91 -7.42 12.40
N THR A 212 -19.34 -6.50 11.52
CA THR A 212 -20.42 -6.76 10.57
C THR A 212 -20.04 -7.82 9.55
N ALA A 213 -18.84 -7.76 8.99
CA ALA A 213 -18.35 -8.76 8.04
C ALA A 213 -18.33 -10.18 8.67
N PHE A 214 -17.89 -10.29 9.91
CA PHE A 214 -17.82 -11.57 10.61
C PHE A 214 -19.17 -12.08 11.13
N LYS A 215 -20.18 -11.22 11.32
CA LYS A 215 -21.56 -11.67 11.66
C LYS A 215 -22.19 -12.54 10.57
N HIS A 216 -21.83 -12.30 9.31
CA HIS A 216 -22.38 -13.03 8.16
C HIS A 216 -21.56 -14.29 7.79
N ILE A 217 -20.49 -14.60 8.53
CA ILE A 217 -19.58 -15.72 8.19
C ILE A 217 -20.28 -17.09 8.16
N ARG A 218 -21.34 -17.28 8.90
CA ARG A 218 -22.15 -18.53 8.93
C ARG A 218 -22.85 -18.86 7.63
N GLU A 219 -23.14 -17.84 6.82
CA GLU A 219 -23.83 -17.95 5.53
C GLU A 219 -22.85 -18.22 4.38
N ILE A 220 -21.57 -18.34 4.75
CA ILE A 220 -20.45 -18.43 3.84
C ILE A 220 -19.87 -19.84 3.92
N GLU A 221 -19.85 -20.54 2.77
CA GLU A 221 -19.07 -21.76 2.61
C GLU A 221 -17.68 -21.42 2.07
N PRO A 222 -16.59 -21.85 2.76
CA PRO A 222 -15.24 -21.61 2.26
C PRO A 222 -14.94 -22.44 1.00
N PRO A 223 -14.20 -21.88 0.04
CA PRO A 223 -13.49 -20.60 0.11
C PRO A 223 -14.35 -19.41 -0.28
N LYS A 224 -14.40 -18.34 0.53
CA LYS A 224 -15.12 -17.12 0.18
C LYS A 224 -14.53 -15.86 0.82
N LEU A 225 -14.69 -14.73 0.14
CA LEU A 225 -14.36 -13.40 0.65
C LEU A 225 -15.28 -13.04 1.84
N ILE A 226 -14.68 -12.70 2.99
CA ILE A 226 -15.38 -12.18 4.19
C ILE A 226 -15.46 -10.66 4.11
N LEU A 227 -14.31 -10.02 3.85
CA LEU A 227 -14.17 -8.58 3.80
C LEU A 227 -13.18 -8.22 2.69
N GLY A 228 -13.67 -7.54 1.68
CA GLY A 228 -12.83 -6.97 0.64
C GLY A 228 -12.14 -5.70 1.13
N GLU A 229 -10.91 -5.49 0.71
CA GLU A 229 -10.29 -4.17 0.80
C GLU A 229 -11.11 -3.20 -0.07
N ILE A 230 -11.02 -1.92 0.23
CA ILE A 230 -11.59 -0.89 -0.63
C ILE A 230 -10.95 -1.04 -2.01
N ASP A 231 -11.69 -0.77 -3.09
CA ASP A 231 -11.11 -0.75 -4.43
C ASP A 231 -9.78 0.03 -4.45
N ARG A 232 -8.87 -0.36 -5.34
CA ARG A 232 -7.51 0.18 -5.28
C ARG A 232 -7.45 1.68 -5.51
N THR A 233 -8.35 2.23 -6.30
CA THR A 233 -8.46 3.67 -6.52
C THR A 233 -8.73 4.38 -5.20
N SER A 234 -9.71 3.90 -4.44
CA SER A 234 -10.02 4.41 -3.10
C SER A 234 -8.91 4.15 -2.10
N ALA A 235 -8.23 2.99 -2.19
CA ALA A 235 -7.07 2.68 -1.35
C ALA A 235 -5.89 3.62 -1.65
N ILE A 236 -5.59 3.87 -2.92
CA ILE A 236 -4.57 4.85 -3.33
C ILE A 236 -4.95 6.24 -2.83
N LEU A 237 -6.19 6.69 -3.05
CA LEU A 237 -6.65 7.98 -2.56
C LEU A 237 -6.55 8.09 -1.04
N ARG A 238 -6.98 7.06 -0.30
CA ARG A 238 -6.84 7.02 1.16
C ARG A 238 -5.38 7.21 1.60
N ASP A 239 -4.45 6.60 0.88
CA ASP A 239 -3.05 6.53 1.29
C ASP A 239 -2.23 7.74 0.83
N ILE A 240 -2.50 8.30 -0.34
CA ILE A 240 -1.72 9.40 -0.91
C ILE A 240 -2.38 10.78 -0.75
N LEU A 241 -3.70 10.84 -0.49
CA LEU A 241 -4.42 12.10 -0.38
C LEU A 241 -3.87 12.96 0.77
N ASN A 242 -3.28 14.07 0.42
CA ASN A 242 -2.73 15.06 1.34
C ASN A 242 -3.17 16.49 0.92
N PRO A 243 -2.86 17.53 1.67
CA PRO A 243 -3.25 18.90 1.32
C PRO A 243 -2.80 19.38 -0.06
N SER A 244 -1.72 18.81 -0.62
CA SER A 244 -1.20 19.20 -1.94
C SER A 244 -2.02 18.71 -3.13
N PHE A 245 -3.00 17.80 -2.92
CA PHE A 245 -3.88 17.32 -3.98
C PHE A 245 -4.91 18.37 -4.37
N GLU A 246 -4.90 18.76 -5.65
CA GLU A 246 -5.77 19.77 -6.22
C GLU A 246 -6.88 19.16 -7.08
N ASN A 247 -6.58 18.09 -7.83
CA ASN A 247 -7.54 17.49 -8.75
C ASN A 247 -7.40 15.96 -8.83
N VAL A 248 -8.54 15.32 -9.06
CA VAL A 248 -8.66 13.90 -9.43
C VAL A 248 -9.51 13.85 -10.71
N TYR A 249 -8.91 13.50 -11.83
CA TYR A 249 -9.58 13.40 -13.13
C TYR A 249 -9.93 11.95 -13.44
N VAL A 250 -11.18 11.69 -13.83
CA VAL A 250 -11.70 10.34 -14.09
C VAL A 250 -12.56 10.36 -15.35
N ASN A 251 -12.37 9.41 -16.25
CA ASN A 251 -13.15 9.28 -17.47
C ASN A 251 -14.36 8.32 -17.35
N ASP A 252 -14.64 7.80 -16.15
CA ASP A 252 -15.83 7.00 -15.86
C ASP A 252 -16.73 7.72 -14.85
N ILE A 253 -18.03 7.84 -15.20
CA ILE A 253 -18.99 8.59 -14.38
C ILE A 253 -19.36 7.85 -13.09
N THR A 254 -19.39 6.52 -13.13
CA THR A 254 -19.72 5.69 -11.96
C THR A 254 -18.61 5.77 -10.95
N LEU A 255 -17.37 5.50 -11.38
CA LEU A 255 -16.20 5.59 -10.53
C LEU A 255 -16.00 7.02 -9.99
N SER A 256 -16.28 8.07 -10.77
CA SER A 256 -16.18 9.45 -10.29
C SER A 256 -17.14 9.75 -9.14
N LYS A 257 -18.38 9.17 -9.19
CA LYS A 257 -19.37 9.29 -8.10
C LYS A 257 -18.92 8.48 -6.86
N GLU A 258 -18.42 7.28 -7.05
CA GLU A 258 -17.88 6.44 -5.97
C GLU A 258 -16.71 7.11 -5.25
N ILE A 259 -15.75 7.65 -6.00
CA ILE A 259 -14.62 8.41 -5.44
C ILE A 259 -15.12 9.65 -4.66
N ARG A 260 -16.06 10.39 -5.21
CA ARG A 260 -16.63 11.56 -4.54
C ARG A 260 -17.33 11.17 -3.24
N HIS A 261 -18.13 10.11 -3.27
CA HIS A 261 -18.78 9.57 -2.08
C HIS A 261 -17.75 9.11 -1.03
N PHE A 262 -16.70 8.41 -1.46
CA PHE A 262 -15.60 8.01 -0.60
C PHE A 262 -14.90 9.21 0.04
N LEU A 263 -14.61 10.26 -0.73
CA LEU A 263 -14.01 11.49 -0.22
C LEU A 263 -14.93 12.22 0.77
N THR A 264 -16.24 12.15 0.61
CA THR A 264 -17.20 12.71 1.59
C THR A 264 -16.99 12.08 2.97
N THR A 265 -16.64 10.79 3.03
CA THR A 265 -16.39 10.09 4.29
C THR A 265 -15.01 10.42 4.87
N ILE A 266 -13.94 10.39 4.05
CA ILE A 266 -12.56 10.50 4.57
C ILE A 266 -11.98 11.91 4.59
N ALA A 267 -12.49 12.81 3.74
CA ALA A 267 -12.02 14.19 3.56
C ALA A 267 -13.10 15.06 2.94
N PRO A 268 -14.18 15.40 3.69
CA PRO A 268 -15.33 16.14 3.15
C PRO A 268 -14.94 17.44 2.45
N GLU A 269 -13.90 18.11 2.95
CA GLU A 269 -13.35 19.34 2.38
C GLU A 269 -12.71 19.17 0.99
N LYS A 270 -12.55 17.93 0.54
CA LYS A 270 -11.88 17.60 -0.73
C LYS A 270 -12.81 16.92 -1.76
N GLN A 271 -14.08 16.79 -1.51
CA GLN A 271 -15.02 16.12 -2.44
C GLN A 271 -15.09 16.78 -3.82
N ASP A 272 -14.86 18.10 -3.89
CA ASP A 272 -14.98 18.88 -5.13
C ASP A 272 -13.76 18.81 -6.04
N ILE A 273 -12.67 18.18 -5.58
CA ILE A 273 -11.49 17.97 -6.42
C ILE A 273 -11.72 16.92 -7.53
N VAL A 274 -12.77 16.09 -7.43
CA VAL A 274 -13.09 15.04 -8.40
C VAL A 274 -13.76 15.64 -9.63
N LYS A 275 -13.11 15.51 -10.78
CA LYS A 275 -13.57 16.05 -12.05
C LYS A 275 -13.78 14.91 -13.06
N TYR A 276 -14.99 14.81 -13.56
CA TYR A 276 -15.30 13.91 -14.67
C TYR A 276 -14.78 14.49 -15.98
N VAL A 277 -14.13 13.66 -16.78
CA VAL A 277 -13.64 13.98 -18.13
C VAL A 277 -14.37 13.07 -19.11
N SER A 278 -14.90 13.62 -20.21
CA SER A 278 -15.59 12.81 -21.22
C SER A 278 -14.70 11.70 -21.77
N PRO A 279 -15.18 10.47 -21.92
CA PRO A 279 -14.41 9.34 -22.47
C PRO A 279 -14.03 9.54 -23.96
N GLU A 280 -14.63 10.51 -24.65
CA GLU A 280 -14.25 10.87 -26.01
C GLU A 280 -12.85 11.49 -26.08
N ILE A 281 -12.36 12.02 -24.95
CA ILE A 281 -11.02 12.61 -24.81
C ILE A 281 -10.10 11.54 -24.26
N PRO A 282 -9.02 11.12 -24.96
CA PRO A 282 -8.02 10.23 -24.41
C PRO A 282 -7.34 10.89 -23.20
N ILE A 283 -7.80 10.56 -22.00
CA ILE A 283 -7.47 11.29 -20.77
C ILE A 283 -5.95 11.31 -20.51
N LEU A 284 -5.25 10.19 -20.72
CA LEU A 284 -3.81 10.10 -20.53
C LEU A 284 -3.04 10.99 -21.51
N ASP A 285 -3.50 11.07 -22.76
CA ASP A 285 -2.91 11.97 -23.78
C ASP A 285 -3.18 13.44 -23.45
N HIS A 286 -4.41 13.78 -23.03
CA HIS A 286 -4.80 15.12 -22.64
C HIS A 286 -3.90 15.70 -21.53
N PHE A 287 -3.55 14.89 -20.55
CA PHE A 287 -2.62 15.27 -19.47
C PHE A 287 -1.15 15.00 -19.78
N GLY A 288 -0.83 14.60 -21.01
CA GLY A 288 0.54 14.35 -21.46
C GLY A 288 1.22 13.15 -20.80
N VAL A 289 0.43 12.25 -20.20
CA VAL A 289 0.94 11.05 -19.50
C VAL A 289 1.57 10.09 -20.50
N ASP A 290 0.93 9.83 -21.66
CA ASP A 290 1.44 8.90 -22.67
C ASP A 290 2.80 9.31 -23.24
N LYS A 291 3.01 10.62 -23.42
CA LYS A 291 4.33 11.15 -23.83
C LYS A 291 5.38 10.90 -22.76
N GLN A 292 5.01 11.12 -21.49
CA GLN A 292 5.92 10.90 -20.37
C GLN A 292 6.22 9.41 -20.15
N ILE A 293 5.26 8.52 -20.35
CA ILE A 293 5.49 7.07 -20.32
C ILE A 293 6.55 6.70 -21.36
N LYS A 294 6.36 7.11 -22.63
CA LYS A 294 7.29 6.82 -23.72
C LYS A 294 8.71 7.35 -23.46
N SER A 295 8.81 8.59 -22.95
CA SER A 295 10.11 9.22 -22.67
C SER A 295 10.77 8.72 -21.38
N SER A 296 9.99 8.27 -20.39
CA SER A 296 10.51 7.89 -19.08
C SER A 296 10.79 6.41 -18.92
N LEU A 297 10.23 5.50 -19.73
CA LEU A 297 10.42 4.07 -19.61
C LEU A 297 11.45 3.49 -20.57
N GLY A 298 12.08 4.31 -21.41
CA GLY A 298 13.18 3.91 -22.29
C GLY A 298 14.48 3.62 -21.54
N LYS A 299 15.45 2.99 -22.22
CA LYS A 299 16.82 2.77 -21.69
C LYS A 299 17.50 4.11 -21.37
N THR A 300 17.31 5.13 -22.20
CA THR A 300 17.85 6.46 -22.01
C THR A 300 16.75 7.40 -21.54
N VAL A 301 16.97 8.12 -20.46
CA VAL A 301 16.04 9.09 -19.87
C VAL A 301 16.71 10.45 -19.81
N SER A 302 16.25 11.37 -20.62
CA SER A 302 16.74 12.77 -20.60
C SER A 302 16.13 13.53 -19.43
N PHE A 303 16.96 14.33 -18.77
CA PHE A 303 16.53 15.23 -17.71
C PHE A 303 17.07 16.64 -17.93
N LYS A 304 17.23 17.44 -16.93
CA LYS A 304 17.53 18.86 -17.01
C LYS A 304 18.76 19.19 -17.89
N ASN A 305 18.58 20.12 -18.83
CA ASN A 305 19.66 20.74 -19.64
C ASN A 305 20.47 19.77 -20.55
N GLY A 306 19.81 18.77 -21.12
CA GLY A 306 20.45 17.84 -22.06
C GLY A 306 21.28 16.72 -21.42
N ALA A 307 21.33 16.66 -20.10
CA ALA A 307 21.87 15.51 -19.38
C ALA A 307 20.88 14.32 -19.46
N TYR A 308 21.37 13.12 -19.35
CA TYR A 308 20.55 11.90 -19.42
C TYR A 308 21.08 10.77 -18.55
N LEU A 309 20.16 9.90 -18.14
CA LEU A 309 20.45 8.64 -17.47
C LEU A 309 20.44 7.52 -18.50
N ILE A 310 21.32 6.54 -18.34
CA ILE A 310 21.21 5.22 -18.99
C ILE A 310 20.83 4.23 -17.88
N ILE A 311 19.69 3.55 -18.06
CA ILE A 311 19.15 2.61 -17.08
C ILE A 311 19.16 1.23 -17.71
N GLU A 312 19.93 0.30 -17.13
CA GLU A 312 20.04 -1.07 -17.57
C GLU A 312 19.66 -2.05 -16.47
N HIS A 313 19.01 -3.15 -16.89
CA HIS A 313 18.66 -4.24 -16.02
C HIS A 313 19.69 -5.34 -16.15
N THR A 314 20.18 -5.82 -15.01
CA THR A 314 21.02 -7.02 -14.93
C THR A 314 20.21 -8.12 -14.25
N GLU A 315 20.75 -9.32 -14.12
CA GLU A 315 20.08 -10.45 -13.48
C GLU A 315 19.69 -10.16 -12.01
N ALA A 316 20.55 -9.43 -11.27
CA ALA A 316 20.39 -9.25 -9.82
C ALA A 316 20.03 -7.82 -9.40
N PHE A 317 20.29 -6.81 -10.23
CA PHE A 317 20.07 -5.41 -9.86
C PHE A 317 20.00 -4.51 -11.11
N HIS A 318 19.71 -3.23 -10.89
CA HIS A 318 19.70 -2.22 -11.96
C HIS A 318 20.97 -1.37 -11.91
N VAL A 319 21.47 -0.96 -13.07
CA VAL A 319 22.59 -0.01 -13.17
C VAL A 319 22.07 1.29 -13.78
N ILE A 320 22.41 2.40 -13.14
CA ILE A 320 22.04 3.74 -13.59
C ILE A 320 23.33 4.53 -13.80
N ASP A 321 23.64 4.86 -15.04
CA ASP A 321 24.76 5.70 -15.43
C ASP A 321 24.30 7.13 -15.72
N VAL A 322 25.06 8.12 -15.22
CA VAL A 322 24.74 9.53 -15.33
C VAL A 322 25.64 10.20 -16.36
N ASN A 323 25.04 10.75 -17.41
CA ASN A 323 25.72 11.44 -18.47
C ASN A 323 25.37 12.94 -18.50
N SER A 324 26.37 13.82 -18.48
CA SER A 324 26.21 15.26 -18.49
C SER A 324 25.75 15.84 -19.82
N GLY A 325 25.82 15.05 -20.91
CA GLY A 325 25.56 15.53 -22.27
C GLY A 325 26.59 16.57 -22.76
N ASN A 326 26.27 17.27 -23.85
CA ASN A 326 27.15 18.28 -24.47
C ASN A 326 27.11 19.63 -23.72
N ARG A 327 27.25 19.62 -22.39
CA ARG A 327 27.32 20.85 -21.61
C ARG A 327 28.71 21.44 -21.59
N THR A 328 28.94 22.38 -22.49
CA THR A 328 30.03 23.32 -22.37
C THR A 328 29.45 24.72 -22.17
N LYS A 329 29.11 25.06 -20.92
CA LYS A 329 29.02 26.51 -20.57
C LYS A 329 30.44 27.02 -20.46
N LEU A 330 30.81 27.90 -21.36
CA LEU A 330 32.04 28.68 -21.29
C LEU A 330 32.02 29.46 -19.95
N GLY A 331 32.90 29.14 -19.02
CA GLY A 331 33.13 29.90 -17.79
C GLY A 331 32.87 29.23 -16.46
N ASP A 332 32.22 28.06 -16.40
CA ASP A 332 32.00 27.36 -15.14
C ASP A 332 33.10 26.30 -14.87
N ASP A 333 33.53 26.21 -13.61
CA ASP A 333 34.45 25.17 -13.13
C ASP A 333 33.82 23.78 -13.36
N GLN A 334 34.60 22.82 -13.88
CA GLN A 334 34.19 21.44 -14.15
C GLN A 334 33.50 20.78 -12.94
N GLU A 335 33.93 21.14 -11.74
CA GLU A 335 33.41 20.61 -10.49
C GLU A 335 32.01 21.14 -10.16
N THR A 336 31.74 22.41 -10.41
CA THR A 336 30.42 23.03 -10.23
C THR A 336 29.42 22.41 -11.20
N ASN A 337 29.81 22.21 -12.46
CA ASN A 337 28.98 21.54 -13.45
C ASN A 337 28.68 20.08 -13.07
N ALA A 338 29.67 19.33 -12.57
CA ALA A 338 29.48 17.95 -12.12
C ALA A 338 28.51 17.89 -10.93
N LEU A 339 28.61 18.83 -9.99
CA LEU A 339 27.69 18.90 -8.84
C LEU A 339 26.24 19.17 -9.28
N GLU A 340 26.03 20.17 -10.17
CA GLU A 340 24.69 20.47 -10.66
C GLU A 340 24.06 19.31 -11.41
N VAL A 341 24.84 18.60 -12.24
CA VAL A 341 24.36 17.41 -12.96
C VAL A 341 24.02 16.30 -11.98
N ASN A 342 24.86 16.04 -10.99
CA ASN A 342 24.62 14.99 -10.01
C ASN A 342 23.39 15.28 -9.12
N LEU A 343 23.15 16.53 -8.75
CA LEU A 343 21.94 16.92 -7.99
C LEU A 343 20.68 16.74 -8.84
N ALA A 344 20.69 17.21 -10.09
CA ALA A 344 19.57 17.03 -11.00
C ALA A 344 19.33 15.54 -11.35
N ALA A 345 20.42 14.76 -11.48
CA ALA A 345 20.35 13.32 -11.67
C ALA A 345 19.74 12.62 -10.47
N ALA A 346 20.07 13.03 -9.24
CA ALA A 346 19.51 12.43 -8.03
C ALA A 346 17.99 12.60 -7.94
N GLU A 347 17.47 13.78 -8.35
CA GLU A 347 16.02 14.02 -8.43
C GLU A 347 15.35 13.10 -9.46
N GLU A 348 15.94 12.98 -10.65
CA GLU A 348 15.39 12.14 -11.71
C GLU A 348 15.52 10.65 -11.36
N VAL A 349 16.63 10.21 -10.77
CA VAL A 349 16.82 8.83 -10.29
C VAL A 349 15.75 8.48 -9.26
N ALA A 350 15.49 9.35 -8.28
CA ALA A 350 14.45 9.14 -7.29
C ALA A 350 13.06 8.97 -7.96
N ARG A 351 12.76 9.76 -8.97
CA ARG A 351 11.54 9.64 -9.77
C ARG A 351 11.49 8.33 -10.55
N GLN A 352 12.60 7.92 -11.17
CA GLN A 352 12.68 6.68 -11.96
C GLN A 352 12.56 5.42 -11.08
N LEU A 353 13.15 5.44 -9.88
CA LEU A 353 13.02 4.36 -8.91
C LEU A 353 11.56 4.12 -8.52
N GLN A 354 10.80 5.21 -8.32
CA GLN A 354 9.37 5.13 -8.00
C GLN A 354 8.53 4.72 -9.22
N LEU A 355 8.77 5.35 -10.38
CA LEU A 355 7.98 5.13 -11.60
C LEU A 355 8.13 3.71 -12.16
N ARG A 356 9.32 3.10 -12.03
CA ARG A 356 9.63 1.76 -12.54
C ARG A 356 9.53 0.67 -11.48
N ASP A 357 9.20 1.00 -10.23
CA ASP A 357 9.22 0.08 -9.08
C ASP A 357 10.54 -0.70 -8.99
N MET A 358 11.66 0.04 -9.11
CA MET A 358 12.99 -0.57 -9.15
C MET A 358 13.49 -0.90 -7.75
N GLY A 359 13.93 -2.15 -7.55
CA GLY A 359 14.52 -2.62 -6.31
C GLY A 359 15.98 -2.20 -6.14
N LEU A 360 16.89 -3.18 -5.90
CA LEU A 360 18.32 -2.91 -5.72
C LEU A 360 18.92 -2.26 -6.97
N SER A 361 19.53 -1.08 -6.80
CA SER A 361 20.10 -0.30 -7.90
C SER A 361 21.50 0.20 -7.55
N SER A 362 22.39 0.22 -8.54
CA SER A 362 23.72 0.81 -8.47
C SER A 362 23.76 2.09 -9.29
N LEU A 363 24.25 3.18 -8.69
CA LEU A 363 24.30 4.50 -9.31
C LEU A 363 25.74 4.91 -9.56
N ILE A 364 26.07 5.28 -10.81
CA ILE A 364 27.37 5.80 -11.24
C ILE A 364 27.22 7.30 -11.46
N LEU A 365 27.83 8.09 -10.59
CA LEU A 365 27.80 9.56 -10.65
C LEU A 365 29.06 10.13 -11.31
N SER A 366 28.97 11.33 -11.88
CA SER A 366 30.11 12.08 -12.37
C SER A 366 31.10 12.39 -11.24
N ILE A 367 32.40 12.34 -11.55
CA ILE A 367 33.47 12.50 -10.54
C ILE A 367 33.47 13.92 -9.98
N CYS A 368 33.25 14.07 -8.65
CA CYS A 368 33.48 15.28 -7.87
C CYS A 368 34.72 15.10 -6.98
N LYS A 369 35.73 15.93 -7.11
CA LYS A 369 36.98 15.83 -6.36
C LYS A 369 36.88 16.33 -4.91
N ARG A 370 35.99 17.27 -4.61
CA ARG A 370 35.84 17.84 -3.24
C ARG A 370 35.03 16.92 -2.32
N ARG A 371 35.66 16.35 -1.30
CA ARG A 371 35.04 15.45 -0.31
C ARG A 371 33.80 16.00 0.43
N LYS A 372 33.66 17.35 0.59
CA LYS A 372 32.48 17.99 1.19
C LYS A 372 31.22 17.88 0.32
N ILE A 373 31.38 17.83 -0.98
CA ILE A 373 30.29 17.78 -1.96
C ILE A 373 29.76 16.35 -2.09
N ALA A 374 30.63 15.34 -2.05
CA ALA A 374 30.23 13.93 -2.08
C ALA A 374 29.32 13.52 -0.90
N ARG A 375 29.45 14.17 0.28
CA ARG A 375 28.56 13.94 1.44
C ARG A 375 27.15 14.50 1.26
N ASN A 376 26.97 15.54 0.45
CA ASN A 376 25.65 16.13 0.16
C ASN A 376 24.86 15.36 -0.91
N CYS A 377 25.55 14.51 -1.70
CA CYS A 377 24.93 13.62 -2.69
C CYS A 377 24.47 12.28 -2.12
N SER A 378 24.67 11.99 -0.83
CA SER A 378 24.09 10.80 -0.22
C SER A 378 22.56 10.98 -0.12
N ILE A 379 21.85 10.28 -0.98
CA ILE A 379 20.38 10.18 -0.96
C ILE A 379 19.99 9.56 0.40
N LYS A 380 19.29 10.34 1.22
CA LYS A 380 18.67 9.87 2.46
C LYS A 380 17.36 9.15 2.15
#